data_1be5d73ff8997975f6dfe5e8ea7e4093
#
_entry.id   1be5d73ff8997975f6dfe5e8ea7e4093
#
_cell.length_a   1.000
_cell.length_b   1.000
_cell.length_c   1.000
_cell.angle_alpha   90.00
_cell.angle_beta   90.00
_cell.angle_gamma   90.00
#
_symmetry.space_group_name_H-M   'P 1'
#
loop_
_entity.id
_entity.type
_entity.pdbx_description
1 polymer ?
#
loop_
_entity_poly.entity_id
_entity_poly.type
_entity_poly.pdbx_seq_one_letter_code
_entity_poly.pdbx_strand_id
1 'polypeptide(L)'
;MDHSLRRSIALKNDQPDIFYTVNDLRELLVNTREQGKTIGFVPTMGNLHQGHLDLVRRASDLSDVVIVSIFVNPMQFGPHEDFDTYPRTLSSDCQALAGYDCDAVFAPTVREIYPKGLSTEIDIPSLSTILCGHHRPGHFKGVATVVCKLLNIVRPDIAVFGNKDYQQLQIIKTMVEDLLLPVQVIGTDTKREPNGLAMSSRNAYLLESEKQLTSILYSALKKVAQAVQGDTQIKTTLRQQKQRLTNAGFVLDYLEIRDAEDLSKTHVESDTAVILVAAKLGGARLIDNVIVHLSK
;
A
#
# COMPACT_ATOMS: atom_id res chain seq x y z
N MET A 1 21.50 -3.83 -19.83
CA MET A 1 20.88 -4.40 -21.04
C MET A 1 19.45 -3.90 -21.06
N ASP A 2 19.06 -3.28 -22.15
CA ASP A 2 17.78 -2.57 -22.26
C ASP A 2 16.62 -3.58 -22.30
N HIS A 3 15.81 -3.61 -21.25
CA HIS A 3 14.61 -4.47 -21.14
C HIS A 3 13.52 -4.10 -22.16
N SER A 4 13.61 -2.91 -22.78
CA SER A 4 12.61 -2.39 -23.72
C SER A 4 12.51 -3.18 -25.04
N LEU A 5 13.54 -3.97 -25.39
CA LEU A 5 13.64 -4.67 -26.67
C LEU A 5 13.21 -6.14 -26.65
N ARG A 6 12.80 -6.70 -25.51
CA ARG A 6 12.45 -8.14 -25.38
C ARG A 6 10.98 -8.49 -25.50
N ARG A 7 10.07 -7.51 -25.58
CA ARG A 7 8.64 -7.81 -25.78
C ARG A 7 8.36 -8.01 -27.27
N SER A 8 8.49 -9.25 -27.72
CA SER A 8 7.96 -9.73 -29.01
C SER A 8 6.46 -9.40 -29.09
N ILE A 9 6.07 -8.71 -30.18
CA ILE A 9 4.70 -8.32 -30.53
C ILE A 9 3.86 -9.60 -30.80
N ALA A 10 3.50 -10.32 -29.74
CA ALA A 10 2.27 -11.10 -29.74
C ALA A 10 1.16 -10.12 -29.38
N LEU A 11 0.10 -10.04 -30.17
CA LEU A 11 -1.10 -9.28 -29.86
C LEU A 11 -1.58 -9.73 -28.48
N LYS A 12 -1.23 -8.98 -27.40
CA LYS A 12 -1.81 -9.19 -26.09
C LYS A 12 -3.31 -8.90 -26.22
N ASN A 13 -4.13 -9.75 -25.65
CA ASN A 13 -5.52 -9.38 -25.36
C ASN A 13 -5.46 -8.05 -24.61
N ASP A 14 -6.29 -7.06 -24.99
CA ASP A 14 -6.31 -5.76 -24.35
C ASP A 14 -6.66 -5.82 -22.86
N GLN A 15 -7.09 -6.96 -22.35
CA GLN A 15 -7.45 -7.20 -20.94
C GLN A 15 -6.65 -8.36 -20.35
N PRO A 16 -6.28 -8.29 -19.04
CA PRO A 16 -5.59 -9.37 -18.36
C PRO A 16 -6.48 -10.61 -18.21
N ASP A 17 -5.87 -11.80 -18.21
CA ASP A 17 -6.56 -13.03 -17.86
C ASP A 17 -6.96 -13.05 -16.39
N ILE A 18 -8.19 -13.53 -16.07
CA ILE A 18 -8.70 -13.53 -14.70
C ILE A 18 -8.69 -14.95 -14.13
N PHE A 19 -8.02 -15.13 -13.00
CA PHE A 19 -7.91 -16.37 -12.25
C PHE A 19 -8.63 -16.26 -10.90
N TYR A 20 -9.50 -17.24 -10.60
CA TYR A 20 -10.28 -17.25 -9.37
C TYR A 20 -9.78 -18.29 -8.37
N THR A 21 -9.06 -19.31 -8.83
CA THR A 21 -8.52 -20.35 -7.98
C THR A 21 -7.00 -20.34 -7.92
N VAL A 22 -6.46 -20.85 -6.82
CA VAL A 22 -5.01 -20.99 -6.63
C VAL A 22 -4.42 -21.96 -7.66
N ASN A 23 -5.16 -23.02 -7.99
CA ASN A 23 -4.66 -24.03 -8.92
C ASN A 23 -4.50 -23.47 -10.33
N ASP A 24 -5.53 -22.80 -10.86
CA ASP A 24 -5.49 -22.23 -12.22
C ASP A 24 -4.35 -21.18 -12.34
N LEU A 25 -4.21 -20.32 -11.32
CA LEU A 25 -3.11 -19.35 -11.30
C LEU A 25 -1.74 -20.06 -11.29
N ARG A 26 -1.59 -21.13 -10.49
CA ARG A 26 -0.32 -21.86 -10.39
C ARG A 26 0.11 -22.51 -11.71
N GLU A 27 -0.83 -22.97 -12.52
CA GLU A 27 -0.52 -23.49 -13.87
C GLU A 27 0.13 -22.41 -14.74
N LEU A 28 -0.42 -21.20 -14.78
CA LEU A 28 0.20 -20.06 -15.46
C LEU A 28 1.62 -19.79 -14.93
N LEU A 29 1.77 -19.76 -13.59
CA LEU A 29 3.03 -19.40 -12.94
C LEU A 29 4.12 -20.46 -13.16
N VAL A 30 3.78 -21.76 -13.23
CA VAL A 30 4.71 -22.84 -13.59
C VAL A 30 5.22 -22.62 -15.00
N ASN A 31 4.33 -22.48 -15.97
CA ASN A 31 4.70 -22.24 -17.37
C ASN A 31 5.57 -20.99 -17.55
N THR A 32 5.28 -19.92 -16.78
CA THR A 32 6.07 -18.69 -16.78
C THR A 32 7.52 -18.94 -16.34
N ARG A 33 7.70 -19.70 -15.25
CA ARG A 33 9.03 -20.02 -14.72
C ARG A 33 9.82 -20.99 -15.61
N GLU A 34 9.15 -21.97 -16.22
CA GLU A 34 9.79 -22.88 -17.17
C GLU A 34 10.36 -22.13 -18.39
N GLN A 35 9.79 -20.97 -18.73
CA GLN A 35 10.32 -20.06 -19.74
C GLN A 35 11.44 -19.14 -19.22
N GLY A 36 11.88 -19.27 -17.96
CA GLY A 36 12.91 -18.44 -17.34
C GLY A 36 12.48 -16.99 -17.11
N LYS A 37 11.18 -16.69 -17.07
CA LYS A 37 10.62 -15.35 -16.89
C LYS A 37 10.47 -15.00 -15.41
N THR A 38 10.72 -13.73 -15.11
CA THR A 38 10.50 -13.13 -13.78
C THR A 38 9.06 -12.69 -13.58
N ILE A 39 8.57 -12.76 -12.34
CA ILE A 39 7.20 -12.45 -11.96
C ILE A 39 7.17 -11.24 -11.02
N GLY A 40 6.49 -10.18 -11.43
CA GLY A 40 6.11 -9.05 -10.60
C GLY A 40 4.71 -9.22 -10.02
N PHE A 41 4.50 -8.78 -8.79
CA PHE A 41 3.23 -8.91 -8.11
C PHE A 41 2.80 -7.59 -7.47
N VAL A 42 1.51 -7.23 -7.65
CA VAL A 42 0.89 -6.06 -7.05
C VAL A 42 -0.37 -6.50 -6.28
N PRO A 43 -0.30 -6.68 -4.96
CA PRO A 43 -1.49 -7.02 -4.17
C PRO A 43 -2.37 -5.79 -3.94
N THR A 44 -3.66 -5.91 -4.26
CA THR A 44 -4.67 -4.86 -4.07
C THR A 44 -5.98 -5.41 -3.51
N MET A 45 -6.85 -4.50 -3.07
CA MET A 45 -8.22 -4.82 -2.71
C MET A 45 -9.25 -4.43 -3.79
N GLY A 46 -8.79 -4.03 -4.99
CA GLY A 46 -9.65 -3.50 -6.05
C GLY A 46 -10.00 -2.02 -5.86
N ASN A 47 -10.99 -1.54 -6.62
CA ASN A 47 -11.34 -0.13 -6.77
C ASN A 47 -10.10 0.70 -7.13
N LEU A 48 -9.48 0.29 -8.24
CA LEU A 48 -8.18 0.77 -8.67
C LEU A 48 -8.25 2.25 -9.08
N HIS A 49 -7.24 2.98 -8.72
CA HIS A 49 -7.02 4.37 -9.12
C HIS A 49 -5.59 4.53 -9.67
N GLN A 50 -5.24 5.69 -10.18
CA GLN A 50 -3.96 5.94 -10.82
C GLN A 50 -2.76 5.54 -9.94
N GLY A 51 -2.85 5.67 -8.62
CA GLY A 51 -1.81 5.21 -7.70
C GLY A 51 -1.55 3.71 -7.80
N HIS A 52 -2.59 2.87 -7.91
CA HIS A 52 -2.43 1.43 -8.13
C HIS A 52 -1.86 1.12 -9.52
N LEU A 53 -2.30 1.83 -10.55
CA LEU A 53 -1.81 1.65 -11.92
C LEU A 53 -0.32 2.01 -12.06
N ASP A 54 0.15 3.00 -11.28
CA ASP A 54 1.57 3.34 -11.21
C ASP A 54 2.40 2.21 -10.55
N LEU A 55 1.82 1.44 -9.57
CA LEU A 55 2.46 0.23 -9.03
C LEU A 55 2.59 -0.86 -10.08
N VAL A 56 1.54 -1.07 -10.88
CA VAL A 56 1.53 -2.07 -11.97
C VAL A 56 2.59 -1.72 -13.01
N ARG A 57 2.68 -0.45 -13.42
CA ARG A 57 3.75 0.02 -14.31
C ARG A 57 5.11 -0.26 -13.72
N ARG A 58 5.32 0.06 -12.44
CA ARG A 58 6.60 -0.21 -11.77
C ARG A 58 6.95 -1.70 -11.75
N ALA A 59 5.97 -2.58 -11.53
CA ALA A 59 6.16 -4.02 -11.62
C ALA A 59 6.55 -4.45 -13.04
N SER A 60 5.86 -3.90 -14.06
CA SER A 60 6.15 -4.14 -15.47
C SER A 60 7.55 -3.67 -15.91
N ASP A 61 8.07 -2.57 -15.35
CA ASP A 61 9.44 -2.10 -15.61
C ASP A 61 10.50 -3.07 -15.06
N LEU A 62 10.16 -3.92 -14.10
CA LEU A 62 11.10 -4.73 -13.32
C LEU A 62 10.94 -6.24 -13.50
N SER A 63 9.90 -6.69 -14.21
CA SER A 63 9.62 -8.12 -14.41
C SER A 63 9.03 -8.41 -15.79
N ASP A 64 9.10 -9.67 -16.20
CA ASP A 64 8.61 -10.11 -17.50
C ASP A 64 7.09 -10.36 -17.53
N VAL A 65 6.51 -10.76 -16.38
CA VAL A 65 5.08 -11.06 -16.21
C VAL A 65 4.56 -10.37 -14.96
N VAL A 66 3.44 -9.67 -15.07
CA VAL A 66 2.84 -8.92 -13.95
C VAL A 66 1.51 -9.55 -13.54
N ILE A 67 1.42 -9.92 -12.27
CA ILE A 67 0.20 -10.41 -11.62
C ILE A 67 -0.34 -9.34 -10.67
N VAL A 68 -1.61 -9.02 -10.79
CA VAL A 68 -2.32 -8.15 -9.83
C VAL A 68 -3.32 -8.99 -9.05
N SER A 69 -3.32 -8.95 -7.71
CA SER A 69 -4.44 -9.53 -6.98
C SER A 69 -5.51 -8.48 -6.67
N ILE A 70 -6.77 -8.90 -6.76
CA ILE A 70 -7.94 -8.10 -6.34
C ILE A 70 -8.69 -8.93 -5.30
N PHE A 71 -8.42 -8.66 -4.01
CA PHE A 71 -9.02 -9.42 -2.93
C PHE A 71 -9.33 -8.53 -1.72
N VAL A 72 -10.63 -8.33 -1.43
CA VAL A 72 -11.08 -7.62 -0.24
C VAL A 72 -10.97 -8.56 0.97
N ASN A 73 -9.90 -8.41 1.74
CA ASN A 73 -9.57 -9.31 2.84
C ASN A 73 -10.41 -8.99 4.09
N PRO A 74 -11.31 -9.86 4.54
CA PRO A 74 -12.14 -9.60 5.73
C PRO A 74 -11.31 -9.46 7.02
N MET A 75 -10.13 -10.12 7.09
CA MET A 75 -9.34 -10.19 8.32
C MET A 75 -8.63 -8.89 8.69
N GLN A 76 -8.59 -7.92 7.79
CA GLN A 76 -7.96 -6.61 8.03
C GLN A 76 -8.97 -5.50 8.36
N PHE A 77 -10.25 -5.82 8.47
CA PHE A 77 -11.31 -4.87 8.82
C PHE A 77 -11.78 -5.12 10.26
N GLY A 78 -11.86 -4.04 11.02
CA GLY A 78 -12.48 -4.06 12.35
C GLY A 78 -14.01 -4.14 12.27
N PRO A 79 -14.68 -4.42 13.39
CA PRO A 79 -16.15 -4.62 13.43
C PRO A 79 -16.97 -3.42 12.95
N HIS A 80 -16.39 -2.21 12.94
CA HIS A 80 -17.06 -0.96 12.58
C HIS A 80 -16.42 -0.30 11.35
N GLU A 81 -15.64 -1.06 10.59
CA GLU A 81 -15.00 -0.57 9.38
C GLU A 81 -15.83 -0.92 8.13
N ASP A 82 -15.44 -0.37 7.00
CA ASP A 82 -16.16 -0.34 5.73
C ASP A 82 -16.11 -1.67 4.92
N PHE A 83 -15.97 -2.83 5.56
CA PHE A 83 -15.85 -4.12 4.85
C PHE A 83 -17.05 -4.43 3.94
N ASP A 84 -18.27 -4.26 4.46
CA ASP A 84 -19.50 -4.59 3.72
C ASP A 84 -19.76 -3.59 2.58
N THR A 85 -19.36 -2.34 2.78
CA THR A 85 -19.53 -1.23 1.82
C THR A 85 -18.29 -0.98 0.95
N TYR A 86 -17.19 -1.72 1.17
CA TYR A 86 -15.97 -1.56 0.38
C TYR A 86 -16.25 -1.87 -1.09
N PRO A 87 -15.88 -0.98 -2.03
CA PRO A 87 -16.20 -1.13 -3.44
C PRO A 87 -15.64 -2.44 -4.04
N ARG A 88 -16.49 -3.17 -4.77
CA ARG A 88 -16.12 -4.40 -5.48
C ARG A 88 -16.36 -4.18 -6.97
N THR A 89 -15.31 -3.79 -7.67
CA THR A 89 -15.35 -3.20 -9.02
C THR A 89 -14.51 -4.01 -10.03
N LEU A 90 -14.48 -5.34 -9.91
CA LEU A 90 -13.57 -6.20 -10.69
C LEU A 90 -13.58 -5.91 -12.19
N SER A 91 -14.76 -5.72 -12.80
CA SER A 91 -14.87 -5.46 -14.24
C SER A 91 -14.20 -4.14 -14.65
N SER A 92 -14.47 -3.05 -13.93
CA SER A 92 -13.82 -1.76 -14.19
C SER A 92 -12.34 -1.75 -13.82
N ASP A 93 -11.95 -2.52 -12.82
CA ASP A 93 -10.55 -2.68 -12.45
C ASP A 93 -9.76 -3.38 -13.57
N CYS A 94 -10.29 -4.46 -14.15
CA CYS A 94 -9.69 -5.12 -15.30
C CYS A 94 -9.62 -4.21 -16.53
N GLN A 95 -10.65 -3.39 -16.78
CA GLN A 95 -10.61 -2.39 -17.85
C GLN A 95 -9.50 -1.35 -17.60
N ALA A 96 -9.32 -0.89 -16.37
CA ALA A 96 -8.26 0.05 -16.02
C ALA A 96 -6.86 -0.56 -16.19
N LEU A 97 -6.71 -1.86 -15.95
CA LEU A 97 -5.45 -2.59 -16.11
C LEU A 97 -5.07 -2.85 -17.57
N ALA A 98 -6.01 -2.83 -18.50
CA ALA A 98 -5.80 -3.14 -19.92
C ALA A 98 -4.69 -2.30 -20.59
N GLY A 99 -4.44 -1.07 -20.11
CA GLY A 99 -3.39 -0.19 -20.62
C GLY A 99 -2.05 -0.25 -19.87
N TYR A 100 -1.85 -1.21 -18.94
CA TYR A 100 -0.73 -1.20 -17.98
C TYR A 100 0.13 -2.46 -17.95
N ASP A 101 0.15 -3.22 -19.05
CA ASP A 101 0.94 -4.47 -19.15
C ASP A 101 0.72 -5.45 -17.98
N CYS A 102 -0.50 -5.53 -17.48
CA CYS A 102 -0.92 -6.56 -16.53
C CYS A 102 -1.21 -7.85 -17.31
N ASP A 103 -0.54 -8.94 -16.97
CA ASP A 103 -0.71 -10.22 -17.66
C ASP A 103 -1.87 -11.03 -17.06
N ALA A 104 -2.04 -10.99 -15.74
CA ALA A 104 -3.11 -11.70 -15.08
C ALA A 104 -3.63 -11.00 -13.83
N VAL A 105 -4.92 -11.19 -13.56
CA VAL A 105 -5.60 -10.77 -12.33
C VAL A 105 -5.96 -12.01 -11.52
N PHE A 106 -5.52 -12.06 -10.27
CA PHE A 106 -5.96 -13.06 -9.30
C PHE A 106 -7.07 -12.48 -8.42
N ALA A 107 -8.31 -12.95 -8.62
CA ALA A 107 -9.50 -12.47 -7.93
C ALA A 107 -10.18 -13.60 -7.11
N PRO A 108 -9.51 -14.13 -6.07
CA PRO A 108 -10.01 -15.27 -5.31
C PRO A 108 -11.19 -14.90 -4.42
N THR A 109 -11.99 -15.90 -4.06
CA THR A 109 -13.01 -15.78 -3.02
C THR A 109 -12.38 -15.87 -1.62
N VAL A 110 -13.11 -15.42 -0.59
CA VAL A 110 -12.69 -15.60 0.82
C VAL A 110 -12.47 -17.09 1.14
N ARG A 111 -13.32 -17.98 0.62
CA ARG A 111 -13.19 -19.43 0.82
C ARG A 111 -11.93 -20.00 0.17
N GLU A 112 -11.49 -19.44 -0.95
CA GLU A 112 -10.25 -19.86 -1.61
C GLU A 112 -9.01 -19.52 -0.77
N ILE A 113 -8.99 -18.32 -0.20
CA ILE A 113 -7.87 -17.86 0.65
C ILE A 113 -7.94 -18.47 2.05
N TYR A 114 -9.13 -18.65 2.61
CA TYR A 114 -9.37 -19.16 3.98
C TYR A 114 -10.33 -20.35 3.99
N PRO A 115 -9.95 -21.52 3.41
CA PRO A 115 -10.87 -22.66 3.23
C PRO A 115 -11.33 -23.29 4.54
N LYS A 116 -10.59 -23.11 5.63
CA LYS A 116 -10.90 -23.60 6.99
C LYS A 116 -11.01 -22.47 8.00
N GLY A 117 -11.25 -21.24 7.55
CA GLY A 117 -11.14 -20.05 8.38
C GLY A 117 -9.69 -19.67 8.67
N LEU A 118 -9.49 -18.77 9.63
CA LEU A 118 -8.16 -18.30 10.04
C LEU A 118 -7.66 -19.12 11.23
N SER A 119 -6.67 -19.97 11.00
CA SER A 119 -6.02 -20.77 12.06
C SER A 119 -4.56 -20.42 12.28
N THR A 120 -3.94 -19.70 11.32
CA THR A 120 -2.56 -19.23 11.40
C THR A 120 -2.55 -17.73 11.21
N GLU A 121 -1.89 -17.01 12.11
CA GLU A 121 -1.74 -15.56 12.06
C GLU A 121 -0.26 -15.19 11.99
N ILE A 122 0.06 -14.14 11.22
CA ILE A 122 1.37 -13.51 11.21
C ILE A 122 1.24 -12.16 11.86
N ASP A 123 2.07 -11.90 12.86
CA ASP A 123 2.09 -10.65 13.61
C ASP A 123 3.53 -10.15 13.79
N ILE A 124 3.72 -8.86 13.66
CA ILE A 124 4.98 -8.15 13.92
C ILE A 124 4.68 -7.13 15.04
N PRO A 125 4.68 -7.55 16.32
CA PRO A 125 4.19 -6.75 17.44
C PRO A 125 4.85 -5.39 17.59
N SER A 126 6.14 -5.26 17.26
CA SER A 126 6.90 -4.01 17.30
C SER A 126 6.33 -2.94 16.37
N LEU A 127 5.73 -3.34 15.24
CA LEU A 127 5.15 -2.47 14.24
C LEU A 127 3.62 -2.46 14.24
N SER A 128 2.98 -3.59 14.55
CA SER A 128 1.52 -3.75 14.44
C SER A 128 0.72 -3.11 15.58
N THR A 129 1.38 -2.67 16.66
CA THR A 129 0.73 -2.08 17.84
C THR A 129 0.86 -0.56 17.95
N ILE A 130 1.63 0.07 17.09
CA ILE A 130 1.88 1.52 17.07
C ILE A 130 1.08 2.20 15.95
N LEU A 131 1.01 3.54 15.96
CA LEU A 131 0.43 4.36 14.89
C LEU A 131 -0.96 3.86 14.43
N CYS A 132 -1.11 3.49 13.15
CA CYS A 132 -2.35 2.92 12.64
C CYS A 132 -2.77 1.64 13.39
N GLY A 133 -1.84 0.80 13.81
CA GLY A 133 -2.14 -0.42 14.53
C GLY A 133 -2.71 -0.18 15.93
N HIS A 134 -2.29 0.90 16.60
CA HIS A 134 -2.89 1.34 17.87
C HIS A 134 -4.37 1.72 17.71
N HIS A 135 -4.71 2.41 16.60
CA HIS A 135 -6.08 2.87 16.31
C HIS A 135 -6.95 1.81 15.62
N ARG A 136 -6.33 0.76 15.10
CA ARG A 136 -6.98 -0.35 14.38
C ARG A 136 -6.43 -1.71 14.86
N PRO A 137 -6.76 -2.13 16.10
CA PRO A 137 -6.25 -3.40 16.65
C PRO A 137 -6.57 -4.59 15.73
N GLY A 138 -5.56 -5.42 15.45
CA GLY A 138 -5.69 -6.60 14.57
C GLY A 138 -5.56 -6.32 13.07
N HIS A 139 -5.64 -5.07 12.61
CA HIS A 139 -5.56 -4.72 11.20
C HIS A 139 -4.29 -5.27 10.52
N PHE A 140 -3.13 -4.97 11.07
CA PHE A 140 -1.87 -5.39 10.46
C PHE A 140 -1.60 -6.88 10.56
N LYS A 141 -2.13 -7.55 11.58
CA LYS A 141 -2.14 -9.01 11.64
C LYS A 141 -2.91 -9.61 10.47
N GLY A 142 -4.08 -9.06 10.16
CA GLY A 142 -4.85 -9.45 8.97
C GLY A 142 -4.10 -9.17 7.66
N VAL A 143 -3.43 -8.01 7.55
CA VAL A 143 -2.62 -7.63 6.37
C VAL A 143 -1.41 -8.55 6.21
N ALA A 144 -0.60 -8.73 7.24
CA ALA A 144 0.60 -9.58 7.17
C ALA A 144 0.24 -11.01 6.79
N THR A 145 -0.83 -11.55 7.40
CA THR A 145 -1.30 -12.91 7.12
C THR A 145 -1.76 -13.07 5.67
N VAL A 146 -2.58 -12.16 5.14
CA VAL A 146 -3.05 -12.29 3.74
C VAL A 146 -1.93 -12.07 2.75
N VAL A 147 -1.05 -11.09 2.98
CA VAL A 147 0.09 -10.84 2.07
C VAL A 147 1.05 -12.03 2.06
N CYS A 148 1.34 -12.63 3.21
CA CYS A 148 2.15 -13.85 3.26
C CYS A 148 1.51 -14.99 2.46
N LYS A 149 0.19 -15.20 2.58
CA LYS A 149 -0.53 -16.22 1.77
C LYS A 149 -0.42 -15.91 0.28
N LEU A 150 -0.65 -14.66 -0.13
CA LEU A 150 -0.56 -14.24 -1.53
C LEU A 150 0.88 -14.40 -2.08
N LEU A 151 1.90 -14.03 -1.31
CA LEU A 151 3.31 -14.25 -1.69
C LEU A 151 3.63 -15.73 -1.85
N ASN A 152 3.10 -16.62 -1.00
CA ASN A 152 3.27 -18.07 -1.13
C ASN A 152 2.46 -18.68 -2.29
N ILE A 153 1.35 -18.06 -2.69
CA ILE A 153 0.56 -18.50 -3.85
C ILE A 153 1.29 -18.12 -5.14
N VAL A 154 1.65 -16.84 -5.28
CA VAL A 154 2.24 -16.27 -6.50
C VAL A 154 3.73 -16.60 -6.60
N ARG A 155 4.46 -16.61 -5.48
CA ARG A 155 5.93 -16.74 -5.40
C ARG A 155 6.63 -15.77 -6.35
N PRO A 156 6.37 -14.47 -6.25
CA PRO A 156 6.93 -13.50 -7.18
C PRO A 156 8.42 -13.27 -6.90
N ASP A 157 9.16 -12.83 -7.92
CA ASP A 157 10.52 -12.32 -7.77
C ASP A 157 10.50 -10.92 -7.15
N ILE A 158 9.47 -10.13 -7.48
CA ILE A 158 9.29 -8.76 -7.03
C ILE A 158 7.84 -8.54 -6.57
N ALA A 159 7.65 -7.89 -5.42
CA ALA A 159 6.34 -7.43 -4.96
C ALA A 159 6.34 -5.91 -4.75
N VAL A 160 5.40 -5.20 -5.40
CA VAL A 160 5.36 -3.74 -5.42
C VAL A 160 4.21 -3.22 -4.57
N PHE A 161 4.53 -2.27 -3.67
CA PHE A 161 3.59 -1.65 -2.74
C PHE A 161 3.70 -0.13 -2.79
N GLY A 162 2.65 0.58 -2.38
CA GLY A 162 2.68 2.03 -2.29
C GLY A 162 3.30 2.54 -0.99
N ASN A 163 4.20 3.53 -1.07
CA ASN A 163 4.75 4.23 0.09
C ASN A 163 3.68 4.97 0.91
N LYS A 164 2.50 5.21 0.34
CA LYS A 164 1.38 5.83 1.05
C LYS A 164 1.02 5.05 2.33
N ASP A 165 0.95 3.74 2.25
CA ASP A 165 0.66 2.85 3.36
C ASP A 165 1.97 2.41 4.04
N TYR A 166 2.77 3.41 4.47
CA TYR A 166 4.16 3.26 4.88
C TYR A 166 4.37 2.23 5.98
N GLN A 167 3.54 2.27 7.02
CA GLN A 167 3.61 1.29 8.11
C GLN A 167 3.32 -0.13 7.62
N GLN A 168 2.37 -0.30 6.70
CA GLN A 168 2.11 -1.57 6.04
C GLN A 168 3.35 -2.05 5.26
N LEU A 169 3.99 -1.16 4.52
CA LEU A 169 5.19 -1.50 3.75
C LEU A 169 6.32 -1.99 4.68
N GLN A 170 6.56 -1.33 5.82
CA GLN A 170 7.58 -1.77 6.77
C GLN A 170 7.23 -3.13 7.39
N ILE A 171 5.97 -3.35 7.77
CA ILE A 171 5.51 -4.65 8.28
C ILE A 171 5.74 -5.77 7.24
N ILE A 172 5.47 -5.51 5.97
CA ILE A 172 5.67 -6.50 4.90
C ILE A 172 7.16 -6.75 4.66
N LYS A 173 8.01 -5.72 4.69
CA LYS A 173 9.47 -5.88 4.57
C LYS A 173 10.02 -6.73 5.71
N THR A 174 9.68 -6.39 6.94
CA THR A 174 10.08 -7.17 8.13
C THR A 174 9.61 -8.61 8.05
N MET A 175 8.34 -8.85 7.67
CA MET A 175 7.81 -10.19 7.49
C MET A 175 8.59 -11.00 6.44
N VAL A 176 8.92 -10.38 5.31
CA VAL A 176 9.66 -11.04 4.22
C VAL A 176 11.07 -11.39 4.67
N GLU A 177 11.73 -10.50 5.39
CA GLU A 177 13.07 -10.70 5.94
C GLU A 177 13.07 -11.79 7.02
N ASP A 178 12.22 -11.69 8.03
CA ASP A 178 12.14 -12.65 9.15
C ASP A 178 11.77 -14.07 8.70
N LEU A 179 10.90 -14.18 7.68
CA LEU A 179 10.46 -15.47 7.13
C LEU A 179 11.36 -15.96 5.97
N LEU A 180 12.41 -15.23 5.64
CA LEU A 180 13.36 -15.56 4.55
C LEU A 180 12.63 -15.83 3.22
N LEU A 181 11.57 -15.06 2.92
CA LEU A 181 10.83 -15.21 1.68
C LEU A 181 11.67 -14.69 0.50
N PRO A 182 11.84 -15.48 -0.58
CA PRO A 182 12.69 -15.12 -1.71
C PRO A 182 11.99 -14.11 -2.65
N VAL A 183 11.59 -12.96 -2.12
CA VAL A 183 10.91 -11.89 -2.87
C VAL A 183 11.51 -10.54 -2.52
N GLN A 184 11.76 -9.70 -3.53
CA GLN A 184 12.17 -8.31 -3.33
C GLN A 184 10.93 -7.43 -3.15
N VAL A 185 10.80 -6.77 -1.99
CA VAL A 185 9.70 -5.82 -1.71
C VAL A 185 10.12 -4.42 -2.11
N ILE A 186 9.35 -3.81 -3.01
CA ILE A 186 9.63 -2.47 -3.57
C ILE A 186 8.53 -1.51 -3.17
N GLY A 187 8.91 -0.36 -2.60
CA GLY A 187 8.02 0.78 -2.37
C GLY A 187 7.97 1.71 -3.58
N THR A 188 6.81 2.22 -3.92
CA THR A 188 6.60 3.21 -5.00
C THR A 188 5.99 4.48 -4.42
N ASP A 189 6.41 5.63 -4.92
CA ASP A 189 6.02 6.94 -4.43
C ASP A 189 4.50 7.17 -4.43
N THR A 190 4.06 7.93 -3.42
CA THR A 190 2.66 8.25 -3.25
C THR A 190 2.13 9.12 -4.40
N LYS A 191 1.19 8.59 -5.17
CA LYS A 191 0.45 9.37 -6.16
C LYS A 191 -0.49 10.34 -5.48
N ARG A 192 -0.54 11.58 -5.96
CA ARG A 192 -1.34 12.64 -5.37
C ARG A 192 -2.30 13.26 -6.38
N GLU A 193 -3.43 13.72 -5.85
CA GLU A 193 -4.34 14.62 -6.55
C GLU A 193 -3.67 15.99 -6.78
N PRO A 194 -4.18 16.84 -7.70
CA PRO A 194 -3.62 18.17 -7.95
C PRO A 194 -3.52 19.07 -6.71
N ASN A 195 -4.42 18.89 -5.73
CA ASN A 195 -4.40 19.62 -4.46
C ASN A 195 -3.41 19.06 -3.42
N GLY A 196 -2.68 17.97 -3.76
CA GLY A 196 -1.71 17.31 -2.90
C GLY A 196 -2.25 16.16 -2.06
N LEU A 197 -3.57 15.89 -2.05
CA LEU A 197 -4.14 14.75 -1.36
C LEU A 197 -3.58 13.44 -1.92
N ALA A 198 -3.12 12.55 -1.05
CA ALA A 198 -2.73 11.20 -1.44
C ALA A 198 -3.94 10.44 -2.03
N MET A 199 -3.78 9.84 -3.21
CA MET A 199 -4.86 9.08 -3.83
C MET A 199 -5.25 7.87 -2.99
N SER A 200 -6.55 7.65 -2.84
CA SER A 200 -7.13 6.56 -2.05
C SER A 200 -8.52 6.23 -2.55
N SER A 201 -8.89 4.95 -2.54
CA SER A 201 -10.26 4.49 -2.80
C SER A 201 -11.27 5.14 -1.83
N ARG A 202 -10.84 5.50 -0.62
CA ARG A 202 -11.68 6.17 0.38
C ARG A 202 -11.88 7.66 0.14
N ASN A 203 -11.17 8.29 -0.82
CA ASN A 203 -11.40 9.69 -1.18
C ASN A 203 -12.83 9.90 -1.75
N ALA A 204 -13.45 8.85 -2.27
CA ALA A 204 -14.83 8.87 -2.73
C ALA A 204 -15.87 9.12 -1.62
N TYR A 205 -15.50 8.88 -0.35
CA TYR A 205 -16.38 9.12 0.80
C TYR A 205 -16.42 10.59 1.23
N LEU A 206 -15.53 11.42 0.70
CA LEU A 206 -15.47 12.85 1.03
C LEU A 206 -16.51 13.66 0.26
N LEU A 207 -17.21 14.54 0.96
CA LEU A 207 -18.04 15.57 0.37
C LEU A 207 -17.18 16.60 -0.38
N GLU A 208 -17.78 17.32 -1.33
CA GLU A 208 -17.02 18.30 -2.13
C GLU A 208 -16.43 19.43 -1.28
N SER A 209 -17.15 19.88 -0.24
CA SER A 209 -16.64 20.84 0.76
C SER A 209 -15.45 20.29 1.56
N GLU A 210 -15.44 19.00 1.86
CA GLU A 210 -14.36 18.33 2.58
C GLU A 210 -13.11 18.17 1.72
N LYS A 211 -13.28 17.83 0.43
CA LYS A 211 -12.17 17.73 -0.53
C LYS A 211 -11.34 19.00 -0.62
N GLN A 212 -11.96 20.17 -0.49
CA GLN A 212 -11.25 21.46 -0.49
C GLN A 212 -10.30 21.60 0.72
N LEU A 213 -10.63 20.98 1.85
CA LEU A 213 -9.82 21.01 3.07
C LEU A 213 -8.64 20.04 3.07
N THR A 214 -8.68 19.02 2.21
CA THR A 214 -7.68 17.94 2.24
C THR A 214 -6.25 18.38 1.93
N SER A 215 -6.08 19.48 1.19
CA SER A 215 -4.77 20.07 0.90
C SER A 215 -4.00 20.49 2.18
N ILE A 216 -4.72 20.71 3.27
CA ILE A 216 -4.15 21.08 4.56
C ILE A 216 -3.31 19.93 5.12
N LEU A 217 -3.72 18.68 4.88
CA LEU A 217 -3.04 17.48 5.39
C LEU A 217 -1.60 17.39 4.86
N TYR A 218 -1.44 17.42 3.54
CA TYR A 218 -0.11 17.37 2.92
C TYR A 218 0.72 18.62 3.20
N SER A 219 0.08 19.80 3.25
CA SER A 219 0.73 21.03 3.65
C SER A 219 1.29 20.96 5.09
N ALA A 220 0.57 20.32 6.01
CA ALA A 220 1.04 20.11 7.38
C ALA A 220 2.27 19.18 7.42
N LEU A 221 2.24 18.07 6.67
CA LEU A 221 3.39 17.17 6.54
C LEU A 221 4.63 17.90 6.01
N LYS A 222 4.48 18.69 4.93
CA LYS A 222 5.61 19.46 4.34
C LYS A 222 6.21 20.45 5.33
N LYS A 223 5.39 21.13 6.13
CA LYS A 223 5.90 22.08 7.15
C LYS A 223 6.67 21.36 8.25
N VAL A 224 6.19 20.21 8.71
CA VAL A 224 6.93 19.40 9.68
C VAL A 224 8.22 18.89 9.06
N ALA A 225 8.19 18.40 7.80
CA ALA A 225 9.36 17.96 7.07
C ALA A 225 10.45 19.03 6.96
N GLN A 226 10.06 20.26 6.62
CA GLN A 226 10.98 21.42 6.57
C GLN A 226 11.61 21.72 7.93
N ALA A 227 10.83 21.65 9.02
CA ALA A 227 11.35 21.86 10.37
C ALA A 227 12.34 20.76 10.78
N VAL A 228 12.08 19.51 10.38
CA VAL A 228 12.95 18.36 10.64
C VAL A 228 14.26 18.50 9.85
N GLN A 229 14.20 18.84 8.57
CA GLN A 229 15.39 19.03 7.71
C GLN A 229 16.28 20.20 8.20
N GLY A 230 15.66 21.26 8.70
CA GLY A 230 16.37 22.43 9.21
C GLY A 230 16.79 22.33 10.68
N ASP A 231 16.47 21.22 11.35
CA ASP A 231 16.64 20.99 12.79
C ASP A 231 16.16 22.19 13.65
N THR A 232 15.04 22.79 13.23
CA THR A 232 14.53 24.03 13.84
C THR A 232 13.10 23.86 14.33
N GLN A 233 12.86 24.25 15.59
CA GLN A 233 11.52 24.36 16.19
C GLN A 233 10.59 23.15 15.95
N ILE A 234 11.12 21.94 15.81
CA ILE A 234 10.39 20.72 15.45
C ILE A 234 9.15 20.52 16.34
N LYS A 235 9.33 20.57 17.69
CA LYS A 235 8.23 20.37 18.65
C LYS A 235 7.14 21.45 18.50
N THR A 236 7.54 22.70 18.27
CA THR A 236 6.63 23.83 18.11
C THR A 236 5.84 23.69 16.81
N THR A 237 6.51 23.38 15.69
CA THR A 237 5.90 23.17 14.39
C THR A 237 4.92 22.00 14.43
N LEU A 238 5.30 20.87 15.03
CA LEU A 238 4.45 19.71 15.18
C LEU A 238 3.15 20.05 15.91
N ARG A 239 3.24 20.79 17.06
CA ARG A 239 2.09 21.25 17.83
C ARG A 239 1.20 22.19 17.02
N GLN A 240 1.79 23.15 16.31
CA GLN A 240 1.05 24.10 15.45
C GLN A 240 0.31 23.38 14.32
N GLN A 241 0.94 22.41 13.67
CA GLN A 241 0.27 21.66 12.59
C GLN A 241 -0.84 20.76 13.12
N LYS A 242 -0.68 20.11 14.29
CA LYS A 242 -1.77 19.39 14.97
C LYS A 242 -2.97 20.30 15.22
N GLN A 243 -2.74 21.48 15.79
CA GLN A 243 -3.81 22.45 16.05
C GLN A 243 -4.47 22.94 14.76
N ARG A 244 -3.68 23.20 13.71
CA ARG A 244 -4.19 23.62 12.39
C ARG A 244 -5.12 22.57 11.77
N LEU A 245 -4.76 21.30 11.84
CA LEU A 245 -5.60 20.19 11.36
C LEU A 245 -6.91 20.12 12.15
N THR A 246 -6.84 20.17 13.48
CA THR A 246 -8.03 20.15 14.34
C THR A 246 -8.94 21.33 14.06
N ASN A 247 -8.41 22.55 13.93
CA ASN A 247 -9.19 23.75 13.61
C ASN A 247 -9.85 23.68 12.23
N ALA A 248 -9.28 22.91 11.28
CA ALA A 248 -9.86 22.66 9.97
C ALA A 248 -10.89 21.52 9.93
N GLY A 249 -11.25 20.97 11.10
CA GLY A 249 -12.29 19.94 11.24
C GLY A 249 -11.78 18.49 11.15
N PHE A 250 -10.46 18.29 11.11
CA PHE A 250 -9.91 16.93 11.18
C PHE A 250 -9.94 16.38 12.61
N VAL A 251 -10.40 15.14 12.77
CA VAL A 251 -10.21 14.37 14.00
C VAL A 251 -8.92 13.60 13.87
N LEU A 252 -7.87 14.08 14.55
CA LEU A 252 -6.51 13.59 14.41
C LEU A 252 -6.31 12.30 15.24
N ASP A 253 -5.94 11.22 14.60
CA ASP A 253 -5.45 10.02 15.29
C ASP A 253 -4.01 10.26 15.75
N TYR A 254 -3.14 10.66 14.82
CA TYR A 254 -1.75 11.04 15.09
C TYR A 254 -1.18 11.95 14.00
N LEU A 255 -0.15 12.71 14.36
CA LEU A 255 0.86 13.32 13.48
C LEU A 255 2.18 13.14 14.20
N GLU A 256 3.06 12.28 13.68
CA GLU A 256 4.28 11.85 14.35
C GLU A 256 5.48 11.81 13.41
N ILE A 257 6.68 11.91 14.01
CA ILE A 257 7.97 11.75 13.37
C ILE A 257 8.55 10.44 13.88
N ARG A 258 8.95 9.58 12.98
CA ARG A 258 9.50 8.26 13.27
C ARG A 258 10.76 8.01 12.45
N ASP A 259 11.57 7.08 12.88
CA ASP A 259 12.62 6.49 12.05
C ASP A 259 11.98 5.87 10.79
N ALA A 260 12.62 6.03 9.63
CA ALA A 260 12.06 5.54 8.39
C ALA A 260 12.21 4.02 8.20
N GLU A 261 13.16 3.38 8.88
CA GLU A 261 13.41 1.94 8.72
C GLU A 261 12.52 1.11 9.61
N ASP A 262 12.48 1.41 10.92
CA ASP A 262 11.83 0.58 11.92
C ASP A 262 10.62 1.23 12.62
N LEU A 263 10.28 2.47 12.26
CA LEU A 263 9.21 3.28 12.87
C LEU A 263 9.38 3.51 14.38
N SER A 264 10.55 3.29 14.92
CA SER A 264 10.89 3.68 16.29
C SER A 264 10.84 5.21 16.46
N LYS A 265 10.94 5.69 17.68
CA LYS A 265 11.14 7.14 17.89
C LYS A 265 12.51 7.50 17.34
N THR A 266 12.55 8.52 16.48
CA THR A 266 13.80 9.01 15.87
C THR A 266 14.90 9.22 16.89
N HIS A 267 16.09 8.69 16.59
CA HIS A 267 17.32 8.87 17.35
C HIS A 267 18.24 9.86 16.60
N VAL A 268 19.21 10.41 17.30
CA VAL A 268 20.21 11.34 16.74
C VAL A 268 21.05 10.70 15.62
N GLU A 269 21.10 9.36 15.57
CA GLU A 269 21.88 8.57 14.59
C GLU A 269 21.10 8.19 13.33
N SER A 270 19.77 8.40 13.30
CA SER A 270 18.96 8.07 12.13
C SER A 270 19.35 8.93 10.92
N ASP A 271 19.55 8.29 9.75
CA ASP A 271 19.83 9.00 8.50
C ASP A 271 18.57 9.53 7.83
N THR A 272 17.43 8.88 8.10
CA THR A 272 16.13 9.23 7.51
C THR A 272 15.01 9.16 8.53
N ALA A 273 14.10 10.10 8.44
CA ALA A 273 12.87 10.10 9.23
C ALA A 273 11.64 10.06 8.30
N VAL A 274 10.54 9.56 8.81
CA VAL A 274 9.24 9.63 8.16
C VAL A 274 8.27 10.42 9.05
N ILE A 275 7.60 11.39 8.46
CA ILE A 275 6.50 12.12 9.11
C ILE A 275 5.21 11.44 8.64
N LEU A 276 4.44 10.92 9.59
CA LEU A 276 3.20 10.19 9.30
C LEU A 276 2.01 10.89 9.94
N VAL A 277 0.88 10.88 9.23
CA VAL A 277 -0.39 11.40 9.74
C VAL A 277 -1.51 10.41 9.46
N ALA A 278 -2.43 10.30 10.42
CA ALA A 278 -3.74 9.73 10.22
C ALA A 278 -4.78 10.63 10.87
N ALA A 279 -5.85 10.91 10.12
CA ALA A 279 -6.94 11.78 10.60
C ALA A 279 -8.24 11.42 9.90
N LYS A 280 -9.37 11.59 10.59
CA LYS A 280 -10.70 11.48 9.99
C LYS A 280 -11.17 12.87 9.54
N LEU A 281 -11.78 12.92 8.36
CA LEU A 281 -12.51 14.08 7.85
C LEU A 281 -13.81 13.56 7.24
N GLY A 282 -14.94 14.01 7.78
CA GLY A 282 -16.24 13.44 7.42
C GLY A 282 -16.27 11.91 7.58
N GLY A 283 -16.70 11.22 6.53
CA GLY A 283 -16.77 9.77 6.48
C GLY A 283 -15.45 9.06 6.18
N ALA A 284 -14.38 9.78 5.86
CA ALA A 284 -13.11 9.20 5.42
C ALA A 284 -12.03 9.25 6.50
N ARG A 285 -11.32 8.14 6.71
CA ARG A 285 -10.04 8.11 7.42
C ARG A 285 -8.92 8.24 6.41
N LEU A 286 -8.21 9.35 6.47
CA LEU A 286 -7.11 9.71 5.58
C LEU A 286 -5.77 9.40 6.24
N ILE A 287 -4.85 8.82 5.48
CA ILE A 287 -3.46 8.63 5.88
C ILE A 287 -2.53 9.21 4.83
N ASP A 288 -1.41 9.71 5.27
CA ASP A 288 -0.35 10.23 4.40
C ASP A 288 0.99 10.24 5.12
N ASN A 289 2.07 10.37 4.36
CA ASN A 289 3.41 10.50 4.92
C ASN A 289 4.37 11.26 3.99
N VAL A 290 5.50 11.68 4.57
CA VAL A 290 6.64 12.25 3.85
C VAL A 290 7.92 11.74 4.50
N ILE A 291 8.84 11.21 3.68
CA ILE A 291 10.19 10.80 4.10
C ILE A 291 11.11 12.01 3.99
N VAL A 292 12.01 12.17 4.96
CA VAL A 292 13.02 13.24 4.98
C VAL A 292 14.38 12.69 5.34
N HIS A 293 15.42 13.21 4.69
CA HIS A 293 16.80 12.96 5.10
C HIS A 293 17.17 13.93 6.22
N LEU A 294 17.78 13.40 7.27
CA LEU A 294 18.24 14.18 8.41
C LEU A 294 19.61 14.75 8.07
N SER A 295 19.80 16.04 8.30
CA SER A 295 21.13 16.67 8.20
C SER A 295 21.97 16.16 9.36
N LYS A 296 23.13 15.59 9.08
CA LYS A 296 24.15 15.25 10.09
C LYS A 296 24.85 16.49 10.58
#